data_2111e23b5ab23ced4066bf6ae48c1ec6
#
_entry.id   2111e23b5ab23ced4066bf6ae48c1ec6
#
_cell.length_a   1.000
_cell.length_b   1.000
_cell.length_c   1.000
_cell.angle_alpha   90.00
_cell.angle_beta   90.00
_cell.angle_gamma   90.00
#
_symmetry.space_group_name_H-M   'P 1'
#
loop_
_entity.id
_entity.type
_entity.pdbx_description
1 polymer ?
#
loop_
_entity_poly.entity_id
_entity_poly.type
_entity_poly.pdbx_seq_one_letter_code
_entity_poly.pdbx_strand_id
1 'polypeptide(L)'
;LRVDMDLTSNVWELFIDNVSQGSFSNPTGQIGILDLYPVNPAGQGGNGISGFYVDDISYTHLPATLPPLNGGVSFISQISGIAGLSYDVVATARNLGQFEINSFDLTYNYNGVDVTESITGLNLASLDTYEHTFGTALTPVLGNNDLTVTISNVNGVSTDDDPSDDSKVISIDPVVPAEGKMVVGEEATGTWCQWCPRGAVYMDLFEEQYGDYWVGIAVHNGDPMTDAVYDAGIGGSIGGYPSALVDRGADVDPSAMNADFLDRLLTAPAGVLVNGANWDPVSRVLDVSVKSTFSQAVTNSYKLACALTEDGVTGTDAGYNQSNA
;
A
#
# COMPACT_ATOMS: atom_id res chain seq x y z
N LEU A 1 -13.16 11.29 27.19
CA LEU A 1 -12.74 11.15 25.80
C LEU A 1 -13.82 11.72 24.89
N ARG A 2 -13.46 12.56 23.93
CA ARG A 2 -14.34 13.01 22.86
C ARG A 2 -13.61 12.87 21.54
N VAL A 3 -14.32 12.42 20.50
CA VAL A 3 -13.83 12.42 19.13
C VAL A 3 -14.82 13.25 18.32
N ASP A 4 -14.33 14.33 17.74
CA ASP A 4 -15.09 15.13 16.77
C ASP A 4 -14.72 14.63 15.39
N MET A 5 -15.71 14.27 14.59
CA MET A 5 -15.54 13.67 13.27
C MET A 5 -16.25 14.56 12.25
N ASP A 6 -15.48 15.29 11.49
CA ASP A 6 -15.98 16.00 10.33
C ASP A 6 -15.92 15.08 9.10
N LEU A 7 -17.06 14.54 8.72
CA LEU A 7 -17.18 13.62 7.60
C LEU A 7 -17.16 14.35 6.24
N THR A 8 -17.27 15.67 6.26
CA THR A 8 -17.19 16.48 5.05
C THR A 8 -15.74 16.69 4.62
N SER A 9 -14.91 17.15 5.56
CA SER A 9 -13.47 17.33 5.35
C SER A 9 -12.64 16.07 5.58
N ASN A 10 -13.26 14.98 6.08
CA ASN A 10 -12.59 13.76 6.53
C ASN A 10 -11.52 14.00 7.62
N VAL A 11 -11.72 14.99 8.46
CA VAL A 11 -10.83 15.30 9.58
C VAL A 11 -11.46 14.83 10.87
N TRP A 12 -10.70 14.08 11.64
CA TRP A 12 -11.08 13.60 12.96
C TRP A 12 -10.16 14.22 14.00
N GLU A 13 -10.71 14.69 15.12
CA GLU A 13 -9.95 15.29 16.20
C GLU A 13 -10.27 14.61 17.52
N LEU A 14 -9.21 14.19 18.23
CA LEU A 14 -9.30 13.52 19.51
C LEU A 14 -9.12 14.51 20.67
N PHE A 15 -9.98 14.42 21.68
CA PHE A 15 -9.89 15.21 22.90
C PHE A 15 -9.86 14.29 24.14
N ILE A 16 -8.97 14.63 25.08
CA ILE A 16 -8.96 14.08 26.44
C ILE A 16 -9.19 15.23 27.41
N ASP A 17 -10.18 15.11 28.25
CA ASP A 17 -10.57 16.16 29.20
C ASP A 17 -10.77 17.54 28.53
N ASN A 18 -11.37 17.54 27.35
CA ASN A 18 -11.58 18.70 26.47
C ASN A 18 -10.30 19.37 25.93
N VAL A 19 -9.15 18.72 26.05
CA VAL A 19 -7.89 19.19 25.46
C VAL A 19 -7.63 18.39 24.18
N SER A 20 -7.44 19.07 23.06
CA SER A 20 -7.10 18.44 21.79
C SER A 20 -5.78 17.67 21.89
N GLN A 21 -5.79 16.45 21.42
CA GLN A 21 -4.62 15.58 21.31
C GLN A 21 -4.07 15.53 19.87
N GLY A 22 -4.73 16.23 18.97
CA GLY A 22 -4.38 16.30 17.56
C GLY A 22 -5.52 15.82 16.65
N SER A 23 -5.35 16.11 15.37
CA SER A 23 -6.26 15.68 14.31
C SER A 23 -5.54 14.78 13.30
N PHE A 24 -6.32 13.97 12.61
CA PHE A 24 -5.84 13.11 11.52
C PHE A 24 -6.91 13.01 10.45
N SER A 25 -6.47 12.75 9.23
CA SER A 25 -7.38 12.51 8.10
C SER A 25 -7.77 11.04 8.03
N ASN A 26 -9.05 10.80 7.76
CA ASN A 26 -9.56 9.46 7.47
C ASN A 26 -10.15 9.47 6.06
N PRO A 27 -9.66 8.63 5.13
CA PRO A 27 -10.15 8.63 3.74
C PRO A 27 -11.60 8.13 3.61
N THR A 28 -12.12 7.47 4.64
CA THR A 28 -13.46 6.92 4.64
C THR A 28 -14.42 7.94 5.25
N GLY A 29 -15.09 8.76 4.47
CA GLY A 29 -16.08 9.75 4.94
C GLY A 29 -17.38 9.15 5.52
N GLN A 30 -17.32 7.95 6.07
CA GLN A 30 -18.46 7.23 6.64
C GLN A 30 -18.06 6.55 7.95
N ILE A 31 -19.00 6.50 8.90
CA ILE A 31 -18.87 5.73 10.14
C ILE A 31 -19.80 4.51 10.00
N GLY A 32 -19.21 3.32 9.90
CA GLY A 32 -19.97 2.07 9.87
C GLY A 32 -20.22 1.49 11.26
N ILE A 33 -19.18 1.47 12.07
CA ILE A 33 -19.19 0.84 13.41
C ILE A 33 -18.32 1.67 14.36
N LEU A 34 -18.72 1.79 15.61
CA LEU A 34 -17.87 2.17 16.73
C LEU A 34 -17.50 0.90 17.49
N ASP A 35 -16.23 0.54 17.50
CA ASP A 35 -15.71 -0.56 18.28
C ASP A 35 -14.77 -0.06 19.37
N LEU A 36 -15.00 -0.47 20.59
CA LEU A 36 -14.21 -0.10 21.77
C LEU A 36 -13.59 -1.36 22.36
N TYR A 37 -12.31 -1.56 22.13
CA TYR A 37 -11.60 -2.72 22.67
C TYR A 37 -10.29 -2.33 23.37
N PRO A 38 -9.91 -3.04 24.44
CA PRO A 38 -8.67 -2.77 25.14
C PRO A 38 -7.49 -3.30 24.32
N VAL A 39 -6.44 -2.49 24.21
CA VAL A 39 -5.17 -2.89 23.59
C VAL A 39 -4.07 -2.78 24.61
N ASN A 40 -3.45 -3.90 24.95
CA ASN A 40 -2.29 -3.95 25.82
C ASN A 40 -1.37 -5.11 25.35
N PRO A 41 -0.71 -4.95 24.19
CA PRO A 41 0.07 -6.03 23.60
C PRO A 41 1.27 -6.37 24.48
N ALA A 42 1.36 -7.63 24.89
CA ALA A 42 2.57 -8.18 25.51
C ALA A 42 3.71 -8.07 24.49
N GLY A 43 4.85 -7.54 24.92
CA GLY A 43 6.02 -7.35 24.03
C GLY A 43 6.24 -5.89 23.59
N GLN A 44 5.25 -5.00 23.76
CA GLN A 44 5.43 -3.56 23.54
C GLN A 44 5.38 -2.76 24.85
N GLY A 45 5.87 -3.36 25.94
CA GLY A 45 5.85 -2.74 27.27
C GLY A 45 4.55 -2.95 28.05
N GLY A 46 3.57 -3.62 27.46
CA GLY A 46 2.35 -4.03 28.15
C GLY A 46 2.52 -5.34 28.91
N ASN A 47 1.64 -5.59 29.88
CA ASN A 47 1.64 -6.81 30.70
C ASN A 47 0.64 -7.87 30.20
N GLY A 48 0.01 -7.66 29.04
CA GLY A 48 -1.01 -8.54 28.49
C GLY A 48 -2.37 -8.45 29.21
N ILE A 49 -2.50 -7.57 30.20
CA ILE A 49 -3.73 -7.34 30.98
C ILE A 49 -4.21 -5.94 30.69
N SER A 50 -5.39 -5.83 30.14
CA SER A 50 -6.02 -4.56 29.82
C SER A 50 -7.48 -4.60 30.24
N GLY A 51 -7.97 -3.52 30.80
CA GLY A 51 -9.36 -3.35 31.15
C GLY A 51 -9.68 -1.87 31.23
N PHE A 52 -10.86 -1.51 30.80
CA PHE A 52 -11.40 -0.16 30.97
C PHE A 52 -12.89 -0.25 31.16
N TYR A 53 -13.41 0.78 31.76
CA TYR A 53 -14.85 0.96 31.95
C TYR A 53 -15.31 2.03 30.97
N VAL A 54 -16.43 1.80 30.35
CA VAL A 54 -17.11 2.79 29.50
C VAL A 54 -18.44 3.11 30.18
N ASP A 55 -18.68 4.37 30.37
CA ASP A 55 -19.93 4.89 30.93
C ASP A 55 -20.33 6.14 30.14
N ASP A 56 -21.61 6.45 30.11
CA ASP A 56 -22.15 7.65 29.46
C ASP A 56 -21.73 7.84 27.99
N ILE A 57 -21.84 6.79 27.18
CA ILE A 57 -21.65 6.94 25.75
C ILE A 57 -22.78 7.79 25.18
N SER A 58 -22.41 8.93 24.60
CA SER A 58 -23.35 9.78 23.87
C SER A 58 -22.78 10.15 22.51
N TYR A 59 -23.64 10.33 21.53
CA TYR A 59 -23.24 10.90 20.24
C TYR A 59 -24.24 11.99 19.84
N THR A 60 -23.73 13.01 19.14
CA THR A 60 -24.55 14.05 18.54
C THR A 60 -24.24 14.08 17.05
N HIS A 61 -25.26 13.88 16.23
CA HIS A 61 -25.16 14.08 14.79
C HIS A 61 -25.57 15.52 14.47
N LEU A 62 -24.64 16.30 13.97
CA LEU A 62 -24.89 17.63 13.42
C LEU A 62 -24.99 17.50 11.91
N PRO A 63 -26.18 17.68 11.31
CA PRO A 63 -26.28 17.66 9.85
C PRO A 63 -25.37 18.75 9.27
N ALA A 64 -24.48 18.39 8.38
CA ALA A 64 -23.71 19.35 7.61
C ALA A 64 -24.68 20.17 6.73
N THR A 65 -24.55 21.48 6.77
CA THR A 65 -25.24 22.34 5.79
C THR A 65 -24.31 22.40 4.56
N LEU A 66 -24.48 21.44 3.67
CA LEU A 66 -23.71 21.41 2.45
C LEU A 66 -24.09 22.58 1.54
N PRO A 67 -23.12 23.15 0.81
CA PRO A 67 -23.39 24.13 -0.25
C PRO A 67 -24.24 23.51 -1.38
N PRO A 68 -24.91 24.30 -2.21
CA PRO A 68 -25.71 23.76 -3.31
C PRO A 68 -24.90 22.90 -4.28
N LEU A 69 -23.76 23.39 -4.75
CA LEU A 69 -22.88 22.69 -5.69
C LEU A 69 -21.45 22.73 -5.18
N ASN A 70 -20.87 21.60 -4.86
CA ASN A 70 -19.47 21.51 -4.44
C ASN A 70 -18.89 20.13 -4.78
N GLY A 71 -17.76 20.12 -5.48
CA GLY A 71 -16.97 18.93 -5.78
C GLY A 71 -15.55 19.10 -5.26
N GLY A 72 -15.06 18.18 -4.47
CA GLY A 72 -13.72 18.26 -3.91
C GLY A 72 -12.86 17.04 -4.25
N VAL A 73 -11.53 17.18 -4.11
CA VAL A 73 -10.59 16.06 -4.22
C VAL A 73 -10.36 15.48 -2.83
N SER A 74 -10.93 14.31 -2.56
CA SER A 74 -10.87 13.68 -1.24
C SER A 74 -9.62 12.84 -1.02
N PHE A 75 -9.07 12.24 -2.08
CA PHE A 75 -7.92 11.34 -1.98
C PHE A 75 -7.07 11.37 -3.25
N ILE A 76 -5.75 11.16 -3.10
CA ILE A 76 -4.80 10.85 -4.16
C ILE A 76 -4.02 9.62 -3.69
N SER A 77 -3.92 8.60 -4.54
CA SER A 77 -3.10 7.42 -4.25
C SER A 77 -1.63 7.82 -4.07
N GLN A 78 -1.02 7.34 -3.00
CA GLN A 78 0.39 7.63 -2.73
C GLN A 78 1.27 7.01 -3.81
N ILE A 79 2.07 7.83 -4.45
CA ILE A 79 3.11 7.42 -5.37
C ILE A 79 4.44 7.46 -4.60
N SER A 80 4.94 6.30 -4.25
CA SER A 80 6.27 6.15 -3.64
C SER A 80 7.03 5.14 -4.47
N GLY A 81 8.11 5.54 -5.11
CA GLY A 81 8.69 4.63 -6.04
C GLY A 81 10.08 5.02 -6.56
N ILE A 82 10.34 4.57 -7.76
CA ILE A 82 11.62 4.65 -8.44
C ILE A 82 11.57 5.77 -9.48
N ALA A 83 12.55 6.64 -9.47
CA ALA A 83 12.67 7.69 -10.47
C ALA A 83 12.81 7.09 -11.88
N GLY A 84 12.05 7.63 -12.82
CA GLY A 84 12.07 7.18 -14.21
C GLY A 84 11.15 6.03 -14.55
N LEU A 85 10.50 5.37 -13.57
CA LEU A 85 9.39 4.45 -13.84
C LEU A 85 8.07 5.20 -13.94
N SER A 86 7.13 4.65 -14.68
CA SER A 86 5.80 5.24 -14.84
C SER A 86 4.83 4.66 -13.83
N TYR A 87 4.01 5.52 -13.22
CA TYR A 87 3.01 5.15 -12.22
C TYR A 87 1.67 5.76 -12.61
N ASP A 88 0.61 5.01 -12.40
CA ASP A 88 -0.73 5.52 -12.57
C ASP A 88 -1.05 6.57 -11.50
N VAL A 89 -1.69 7.65 -11.92
CA VAL A 89 -2.23 8.66 -11.01
C VAL A 89 -3.69 8.33 -10.78
N VAL A 90 -4.02 8.01 -9.53
CA VAL A 90 -5.40 7.70 -9.11
C VAL A 90 -5.85 8.74 -8.11
N ALA A 91 -7.00 9.35 -8.37
CA ALA A 91 -7.59 10.35 -7.48
C ALA A 91 -9.07 10.05 -7.25
N THR A 92 -9.55 10.41 -6.07
CA THR A 92 -10.95 10.28 -5.71
C THR A 92 -11.58 11.67 -5.58
N ALA A 93 -12.52 11.98 -6.47
CA ALA A 93 -13.41 13.13 -6.35
C ALA A 93 -14.60 12.78 -5.45
N ARG A 94 -15.13 13.75 -4.75
CA ARG A 94 -16.29 13.61 -3.89
C ARG A 94 -17.29 14.74 -4.15
N ASN A 95 -18.57 14.40 -4.17
CA ASN A 95 -19.63 15.39 -4.17
C ASN A 95 -19.85 15.89 -2.72
N LEU A 96 -19.42 17.10 -2.45
CA LEU A 96 -19.56 17.76 -1.14
C LEU A 96 -20.71 18.77 -1.14
N GLY A 97 -21.51 18.80 -2.21
CA GLY A 97 -22.71 19.62 -2.39
C GLY A 97 -24.02 18.87 -2.16
N GLN A 98 -25.13 19.61 -2.21
CA GLN A 98 -26.49 19.09 -2.13
C GLN A 98 -26.97 18.51 -3.45
N PHE A 99 -26.55 19.11 -4.59
CA PHE A 99 -26.98 18.71 -5.92
C PHE A 99 -26.10 17.61 -6.49
N GLU A 100 -26.69 16.79 -7.35
CA GLU A 100 -25.98 15.75 -8.09
C GLU A 100 -24.92 16.35 -9.01
N ILE A 101 -23.76 15.72 -9.07
CA ILE A 101 -22.68 16.07 -10.01
C ILE A 101 -22.76 15.11 -11.20
N ASN A 102 -22.89 15.69 -12.40
CA ASN A 102 -22.99 14.95 -13.65
C ASN A 102 -21.70 15.03 -14.49
N SER A 103 -20.87 16.03 -14.23
CA SER A 103 -19.60 16.24 -14.92
C SER A 103 -18.66 17.11 -14.12
N PHE A 104 -17.36 16.93 -14.35
CA PHE A 104 -16.29 17.79 -13.88
C PHE A 104 -15.01 17.54 -14.69
N ASP A 105 -14.02 18.40 -14.55
CA ASP A 105 -12.66 18.19 -15.02
C ASP A 105 -11.78 17.84 -13.83
N LEU A 106 -10.89 16.83 -13.99
CA LEU A 106 -9.77 16.57 -13.08
C LEU A 106 -8.48 16.93 -13.78
N THR A 107 -7.62 17.67 -13.09
CA THR A 107 -6.29 18.02 -13.58
C THR A 107 -5.27 17.59 -12.55
N TYR A 108 -4.28 16.80 -12.94
CA TYR A 108 -3.08 16.69 -12.12
C TYR A 108 -1.97 17.60 -12.65
N ASN A 109 -1.24 18.23 -11.76
CA ASN A 109 -0.01 18.97 -12.03
C ASN A 109 1.18 18.30 -11.34
N TYR A 110 2.22 18.02 -12.10
CA TYR A 110 3.51 17.56 -11.60
C TYR A 110 4.63 18.27 -12.33
N ASN A 111 5.54 18.92 -11.59
CA ASN A 111 6.63 19.73 -12.16
C ASN A 111 6.17 20.77 -13.19
N GLY A 112 5.02 21.38 -12.99
CA GLY A 112 4.47 22.40 -13.89
C GLY A 112 3.89 21.84 -15.19
N VAL A 113 3.70 20.53 -15.29
CA VAL A 113 3.00 19.88 -16.41
C VAL A 113 1.61 19.49 -15.95
N ASP A 114 0.61 20.02 -16.66
CA ASP A 114 -0.80 19.72 -16.41
C ASP A 114 -1.29 18.60 -17.33
N VAL A 115 -2.04 17.66 -16.76
CA VAL A 115 -2.80 16.66 -17.48
C VAL A 115 -4.25 16.77 -17.03
N THR A 116 -5.14 17.14 -17.95
CA THR A 116 -6.57 17.37 -17.67
C THR A 116 -7.41 16.35 -18.39
N GLU A 117 -8.36 15.76 -17.67
CA GLU A 117 -9.36 14.85 -18.22
C GLU A 117 -10.77 15.30 -17.81
N SER A 118 -11.68 15.29 -18.78
CA SER A 118 -13.08 15.66 -18.57
C SER A 118 -13.91 14.41 -18.32
N ILE A 119 -14.55 14.35 -17.18
CA ILE A 119 -15.43 13.27 -16.75
C ILE A 119 -16.88 13.71 -16.95
N THR A 120 -17.66 12.93 -17.65
CA THR A 120 -19.06 13.27 -17.99
C THR A 120 -19.97 12.05 -17.89
N GLY A 121 -21.27 12.30 -17.80
CA GLY A 121 -22.26 11.22 -17.75
C GLY A 121 -22.36 10.53 -16.40
N LEU A 122 -21.93 11.20 -15.35
CA LEU A 122 -22.07 10.73 -13.98
C LEU A 122 -23.48 10.96 -13.45
N ASN A 123 -23.78 10.29 -12.34
CA ASN A 123 -24.92 10.57 -11.45
C ASN A 123 -24.37 10.47 -10.01
N LEU A 124 -23.45 11.37 -9.67
CA LEU A 124 -22.77 11.33 -8.36
C LEU A 124 -23.64 12.06 -7.34
N ALA A 125 -24.34 11.30 -6.52
CA ALA A 125 -25.22 11.85 -5.50
C ALA A 125 -24.43 12.57 -4.39
N SER A 126 -25.12 13.38 -3.59
CA SER A 126 -24.50 14.08 -2.46
C SER A 126 -23.75 13.10 -1.55
N LEU A 127 -22.51 13.42 -1.21
CA LEU A 127 -21.54 12.66 -0.39
C LEU A 127 -20.96 11.40 -1.06
N ASP A 128 -21.40 11.04 -2.27
CA ASP A 128 -20.80 9.95 -3.01
C ASP A 128 -19.41 10.32 -3.54
N THR A 129 -18.63 9.29 -3.86
CA THR A 129 -17.27 9.40 -4.39
C THR A 129 -17.14 8.80 -5.77
N TYR A 130 -16.23 9.33 -6.55
CA TYR A 130 -15.84 8.80 -7.84
C TYR A 130 -14.32 8.67 -7.90
N GLU A 131 -13.82 7.45 -8.08
CA GLU A 131 -12.41 7.18 -8.28
C GLU A 131 -12.07 7.27 -9.77
N HIS A 132 -11.00 7.98 -10.08
CA HIS A 132 -10.51 8.19 -11.43
C HIS A 132 -9.04 7.82 -11.55
N THR A 133 -8.73 6.99 -12.54
CA THR A 133 -7.36 6.71 -12.96
C THR A 133 -7.08 7.50 -14.22
N PHE A 134 -6.10 8.40 -14.19
CA PHE A 134 -5.70 9.18 -15.36
C PHE A 134 -5.11 8.29 -16.45
N GLY A 135 -5.49 8.51 -17.69
CA GLY A 135 -4.98 7.79 -18.85
C GLY A 135 -3.52 8.11 -19.18
N THR A 136 -2.97 9.18 -18.60
CA THR A 136 -1.55 9.53 -18.73
C THR A 136 -0.86 9.26 -17.40
N ALA A 137 0.05 8.29 -17.41
CA ALA A 137 0.86 7.93 -16.26
C ALA A 137 1.88 9.03 -15.91
N LEU A 138 2.27 9.13 -14.65
CA LEU A 138 3.29 10.04 -14.14
C LEU A 138 4.64 9.33 -14.04
N THR A 139 5.70 10.00 -14.49
CA THR A 139 7.07 9.54 -14.32
C THR A 139 7.79 10.42 -13.30
N PRO A 140 8.01 9.95 -12.06
CA PRO A 140 8.68 10.73 -11.04
C PRO A 140 10.13 11.06 -11.42
N VAL A 141 10.54 12.27 -11.11
CA VAL A 141 11.92 12.73 -11.25
C VAL A 141 12.55 12.94 -9.87
N LEU A 142 13.86 12.84 -9.77
CA LEU A 142 14.60 13.00 -8.52
C LEU A 142 14.27 14.32 -7.83
N GLY A 143 14.26 14.25 -6.51
CA GLY A 143 13.93 15.36 -5.62
C GLY A 143 12.49 15.26 -5.11
N ASN A 144 12.25 15.99 -4.03
CA ASN A 144 10.90 16.07 -3.47
C ASN A 144 10.07 17.02 -4.33
N ASN A 145 9.10 16.47 -5.04
CA ASN A 145 8.20 17.19 -5.93
C ASN A 145 6.75 16.95 -5.55
N ASP A 146 5.93 17.96 -5.64
CA ASP A 146 4.52 17.86 -5.32
C ASP A 146 3.71 17.42 -6.54
N LEU A 147 2.81 16.48 -6.31
CA LEU A 147 1.71 16.14 -7.20
C LEU A 147 0.44 16.79 -6.65
N THR A 148 -0.13 17.70 -7.42
CA THR A 148 -1.39 18.36 -7.10
C THR A 148 -2.48 17.79 -8.00
N VAL A 149 -3.62 17.41 -7.44
CA VAL A 149 -4.83 17.11 -8.23
C VAL A 149 -5.89 18.14 -7.89
N THR A 150 -6.53 18.69 -8.93
CA THR A 150 -7.57 19.72 -8.82
C THR A 150 -8.81 19.30 -9.59
N ILE A 151 -9.97 19.47 -8.98
CA ILE A 151 -11.28 19.40 -9.64
C ILE A 151 -11.70 20.79 -10.10
N SER A 152 -12.40 20.87 -11.22
CA SER A 152 -12.92 22.13 -11.77
C SER A 152 -14.09 21.87 -12.71
N ASN A 153 -14.74 22.93 -13.17
CA ASN A 153 -15.86 22.86 -14.10
C ASN A 153 -17.01 21.92 -13.66
N VAL A 154 -17.27 21.87 -12.36
CA VAL A 154 -18.31 21.03 -11.77
C VAL A 154 -19.67 21.41 -12.36
N ASN A 155 -20.32 20.47 -13.08
CA ASN A 155 -21.56 20.70 -13.86
C ASN A 155 -21.46 21.88 -14.82
N GLY A 156 -20.28 22.18 -15.36
CA GLY A 156 -20.02 23.29 -16.25
C GLY A 156 -19.90 24.66 -15.58
N VAL A 157 -19.82 24.70 -14.25
CA VAL A 157 -19.55 25.91 -13.46
C VAL A 157 -18.08 26.03 -13.22
N SER A 158 -17.45 27.15 -13.57
CA SER A 158 -16.00 27.34 -13.50
C SER A 158 -15.43 27.32 -12.08
N THR A 159 -16.23 27.74 -11.11
CA THR A 159 -15.90 27.74 -9.68
C THR A 159 -17.17 27.37 -8.95
N ASP A 160 -17.12 26.34 -8.15
CA ASP A 160 -18.26 25.92 -7.35
C ASP A 160 -18.39 26.72 -6.04
N ASP A 161 -19.20 26.27 -5.10
CA ASP A 161 -19.55 27.09 -3.94
C ASP A 161 -18.49 27.06 -2.82
N ASP A 162 -17.50 26.11 -2.85
CA ASP A 162 -16.39 26.04 -1.89
C ASP A 162 -15.08 25.61 -2.55
N PRO A 163 -14.31 26.54 -3.11
CA PRO A 163 -13.04 26.21 -3.77
C PRO A 163 -11.91 25.78 -2.82
N SER A 164 -12.14 25.71 -1.52
CA SER A 164 -11.10 25.36 -0.56
C SER A 164 -10.73 23.86 -0.55
N ASP A 165 -11.61 23.01 -1.06
CA ASP A 165 -11.44 21.55 -1.17
C ASP A 165 -11.24 21.07 -2.63
N ASP A 166 -11.21 21.99 -3.59
CA ASP A 166 -10.97 21.68 -5.01
C ASP A 166 -9.66 20.97 -5.26
N SER A 167 -8.65 21.17 -4.42
CA SER A 167 -7.30 20.67 -4.67
C SER A 167 -6.74 19.89 -3.50
N LYS A 168 -6.00 18.83 -3.84
CA LYS A 168 -5.22 18.04 -2.89
C LYS A 168 -3.80 17.88 -3.39
N VAL A 169 -2.84 17.78 -2.45
CA VAL A 169 -1.40 17.68 -2.74
C VAL A 169 -0.82 16.48 -2.00
N ILE A 170 0.02 15.72 -2.68
CA ILE A 170 0.93 14.75 -2.07
C ILE A 170 2.35 15.03 -2.52
N SER A 171 3.33 14.74 -1.66
CA SER A 171 4.76 14.84 -2.01
C SER A 171 5.28 13.51 -2.51
N ILE A 172 6.04 13.55 -3.61
CA ILE A 172 6.70 12.40 -4.22
C ILE A 172 8.22 12.62 -4.11
N ASP A 173 8.91 11.70 -3.42
CA ASP A 173 10.37 11.66 -3.29
C ASP A 173 10.90 10.31 -3.78
N PRO A 174 11.11 10.14 -5.10
CA PRO A 174 11.50 8.87 -5.67
C PRO A 174 12.98 8.57 -5.46
N VAL A 175 13.32 7.27 -5.43
CA VAL A 175 14.68 6.79 -5.28
C VAL A 175 15.28 6.36 -6.62
N VAL A 176 16.62 6.32 -6.71
CA VAL A 176 17.34 5.68 -7.81
C VAL A 176 17.97 4.40 -7.28
N PRO A 177 17.59 3.23 -7.82
CA PRO A 177 18.17 1.96 -7.41
C PRO A 177 19.68 1.93 -7.62
N ALA A 178 20.40 1.32 -6.69
CA ALA A 178 21.81 1.03 -6.90
C ALA A 178 21.98 0.06 -8.07
N GLU A 179 23.03 0.27 -8.88
CA GLU A 179 23.26 -0.53 -10.07
C GLU A 179 23.33 -2.04 -9.77
N GLY A 180 22.54 -2.82 -10.49
CA GLY A 180 22.46 -4.27 -10.35
C GLY A 180 21.76 -4.76 -9.08
N LYS A 181 21.07 -3.87 -8.35
CA LYS A 181 20.31 -4.25 -7.17
C LYS A 181 18.95 -4.83 -7.56
N MET A 182 18.65 -6.00 -7.01
CA MET A 182 17.31 -6.57 -6.86
C MET A 182 17.05 -6.83 -5.39
N VAL A 183 15.82 -6.71 -4.97
CA VAL A 183 15.39 -6.92 -3.59
C VAL A 183 14.53 -8.17 -3.51
N VAL A 184 14.80 -9.03 -2.55
CA VAL A 184 14.02 -10.23 -2.30
C VAL A 184 13.06 -9.99 -1.14
N GLY A 185 11.76 -10.19 -1.39
CA GLY A 185 10.74 -10.22 -0.36
C GLY A 185 10.31 -11.64 -0.07
N GLU A 186 10.38 -12.06 1.19
CA GLU A 186 9.92 -13.36 1.65
C GLU A 186 8.70 -13.14 2.53
N GLU A 187 7.52 -13.60 2.07
CA GLU A 187 6.29 -13.56 2.86
C GLU A 187 6.11 -14.88 3.60
N ALA A 188 6.08 -14.84 4.93
CA ALA A 188 5.65 -15.96 5.73
C ALA A 188 4.12 -16.06 5.68
N THR A 189 3.61 -17.14 5.12
CA THR A 189 2.20 -17.33 4.82
C THR A 189 1.71 -18.74 5.12
N GLY A 190 0.43 -18.99 4.94
CA GLY A 190 -0.17 -20.32 5.04
C GLY A 190 -1.67 -20.28 4.75
N THR A 191 -2.20 -21.32 4.12
CA THR A 191 -3.63 -21.42 3.79
C THR A 191 -4.55 -21.37 5.00
N TRP A 192 -4.08 -21.79 6.16
CA TRP A 192 -4.81 -21.74 7.44
C TRP A 192 -4.88 -20.35 8.04
N CYS A 193 -4.05 -19.42 7.57
CA CYS A 193 -3.92 -18.07 8.12
C CYS A 193 -4.99 -17.14 7.53
N GLN A 194 -5.91 -16.67 8.34
CA GLN A 194 -7.06 -15.84 7.92
C GLN A 194 -6.62 -14.44 7.41
N TRP A 195 -5.49 -13.93 7.86
CA TRP A 195 -4.97 -12.61 7.50
C TRP A 195 -3.99 -12.63 6.33
N CYS A 196 -3.54 -13.81 5.91
CA CYS A 196 -2.52 -13.97 4.88
C CYS A 196 -2.98 -13.59 3.45
N PRO A 197 -4.27 -13.61 3.09
CA PRO A 197 -4.70 -13.04 1.80
C PRO A 197 -4.27 -11.58 1.61
N ARG A 198 -4.17 -10.80 2.69
CA ARG A 198 -3.64 -9.44 2.64
C ARG A 198 -2.17 -9.42 2.22
N GLY A 199 -1.36 -10.34 2.74
CA GLY A 199 0.05 -10.46 2.35
C GLY A 199 0.20 -10.76 0.87
N ALA A 200 -0.55 -11.73 0.35
CA ALA A 200 -0.55 -12.07 -1.07
C ALA A 200 -0.87 -10.87 -1.97
N VAL A 201 -1.86 -10.04 -1.58
CA VAL A 201 -2.19 -8.81 -2.32
C VAL A 201 -1.00 -7.85 -2.39
N TYR A 202 -0.26 -7.68 -1.30
CA TYR A 202 0.92 -6.80 -1.32
C TYR A 202 2.09 -7.40 -2.10
N MET A 203 2.27 -8.71 -2.08
CA MET A 203 3.28 -9.38 -2.92
C MET A 203 2.99 -9.17 -4.41
N ASP A 204 1.72 -9.33 -4.83
CA ASP A 204 1.28 -9.09 -6.21
C ASP A 204 1.45 -7.61 -6.61
N LEU A 205 1.08 -6.68 -5.73
CA LEU A 205 1.28 -5.24 -5.97
C LEU A 205 2.75 -4.88 -6.17
N PHE A 206 3.65 -5.50 -5.40
CA PHE A 206 5.09 -5.26 -5.55
C PHE A 206 5.64 -5.84 -6.85
N GLU A 207 5.17 -7.02 -7.27
CA GLU A 207 5.53 -7.61 -8.57
C GLU A 207 5.05 -6.72 -9.72
N GLU A 208 3.81 -6.24 -9.66
CA GLU A 208 3.25 -5.35 -10.69
C GLU A 208 4.00 -4.01 -10.76
N GLN A 209 4.30 -3.42 -9.61
CA GLN A 209 4.85 -2.06 -9.52
C GLN A 209 6.38 -2.03 -9.68
N TYR A 210 7.08 -3.06 -9.22
CA TYR A 210 8.55 -3.08 -9.08
C TYR A 210 9.22 -4.32 -9.69
N GLY A 211 8.56 -5.08 -10.56
CA GLY A 211 9.01 -6.38 -11.05
C GLY A 211 10.45 -6.44 -11.56
N ASP A 212 10.99 -5.34 -12.10
CA ASP A 212 12.39 -5.26 -12.53
C ASP A 212 13.40 -5.18 -11.36
N TYR A 213 12.91 -4.94 -10.13
CA TYR A 213 13.73 -4.72 -8.94
C TYR A 213 13.32 -5.61 -7.77
N TRP A 214 12.28 -6.42 -7.96
CA TRP A 214 11.65 -7.23 -6.94
C TRP A 214 11.65 -8.72 -7.27
N VAL A 215 11.83 -9.55 -6.27
CA VAL A 215 11.59 -11.00 -6.34
C VAL A 215 10.80 -11.40 -5.11
N GLY A 216 9.51 -11.71 -5.30
CA GLY A 216 8.63 -12.18 -4.23
C GLY A 216 8.71 -13.69 -4.04
N ILE A 217 8.74 -14.15 -2.81
CA ILE A 217 8.70 -15.57 -2.44
C ILE A 217 7.69 -15.76 -1.32
N ALA A 218 6.60 -16.49 -1.59
CA ALA A 218 5.66 -16.93 -0.57
C ALA A 218 6.22 -18.19 0.12
N VAL A 219 6.53 -18.07 1.41
CA VAL A 219 7.05 -19.17 2.23
C VAL A 219 5.91 -19.74 3.07
N HIS A 220 5.37 -20.85 2.61
CA HIS A 220 4.24 -21.52 3.23
C HIS A 220 4.64 -22.29 4.50
N ASN A 221 3.76 -22.24 5.50
CA ASN A 221 3.88 -22.96 6.76
C ASN A 221 2.67 -23.84 7.02
N GLY A 222 2.89 -25.10 7.36
CA GLY A 222 1.87 -26.01 7.89
C GLY A 222 0.75 -26.36 6.93
N ASP A 223 0.95 -26.23 5.64
CA ASP A 223 0.02 -26.54 4.56
C ASP A 223 0.71 -27.39 3.48
N PRO A 224 -0.03 -27.87 2.42
CA PRO A 224 0.55 -28.73 1.38
C PRO A 224 1.66 -28.09 0.55
N MET A 225 1.81 -26.78 0.56
CA MET A 225 2.83 -26.02 -0.18
C MET A 225 4.08 -25.74 0.64
N THR A 226 4.14 -26.22 1.88
CA THR A 226 5.26 -25.99 2.81
C THR A 226 6.53 -26.68 2.34
N ASP A 227 7.60 -25.92 2.07
CA ASP A 227 8.97 -26.42 2.10
C ASP A 227 9.53 -26.30 3.53
N ALA A 228 9.69 -27.44 4.20
CA ALA A 228 10.05 -27.47 5.62
C ALA A 228 11.42 -26.88 5.93
N VAL A 229 12.35 -26.88 4.96
CA VAL A 229 13.70 -26.32 5.15
C VAL A 229 13.67 -24.81 5.04
N TYR A 230 12.92 -24.31 4.07
CA TYR A 230 12.78 -22.87 3.87
C TYR A 230 11.96 -22.24 5.00
N ASP A 231 10.83 -22.82 5.35
CA ASP A 231 9.98 -22.39 6.46
C ASP A 231 10.76 -22.32 7.77
N ALA A 232 11.49 -23.39 8.13
CA ALA A 232 12.36 -23.37 9.29
C ALA A 232 13.48 -22.32 9.20
N GLY A 233 13.92 -21.99 7.99
CA GLY A 233 14.97 -21.00 7.73
C GLY A 233 14.53 -19.56 8.01
N ILE A 234 13.26 -19.22 7.89
CA ILE A 234 12.72 -17.90 8.22
C ILE A 234 12.03 -17.84 9.58
N GLY A 235 11.60 -19.00 10.12
CA GLY A 235 10.77 -19.10 11.32
C GLY A 235 11.34 -18.41 12.57
N GLY A 236 12.68 -18.33 12.68
CA GLY A 236 13.35 -17.61 13.78
C GLY A 236 13.40 -16.08 13.61
N SER A 237 13.01 -15.57 12.45
CA SER A 237 13.08 -14.14 12.09
C SER A 237 11.72 -13.47 12.00
N ILE A 238 10.63 -14.22 12.17
CA ILE A 238 9.25 -13.71 12.06
C ILE A 238 8.53 -13.83 13.41
N GLY A 239 7.62 -12.91 13.67
CA GLY A 239 6.80 -12.88 14.89
C GLY A 239 5.41 -13.48 14.74
N GLY A 240 4.95 -13.73 13.50
CA GLY A 240 3.60 -14.23 13.22
C GLY A 240 3.31 -14.38 11.74
N TYR A 241 2.02 -14.49 11.39
CA TYR A 241 1.55 -14.65 10.01
C TYR A 241 0.37 -13.71 9.72
N PRO A 242 0.35 -12.96 8.57
CA PRO A 242 1.46 -12.83 7.66
C PRO A 242 2.60 -11.99 8.23
N SER A 243 3.82 -12.29 7.83
CA SER A 243 5.02 -11.48 8.07
C SER A 243 5.83 -11.39 6.79
N ALA A 244 6.61 -10.34 6.63
CA ALA A 244 7.51 -10.18 5.50
C ALA A 244 8.94 -9.87 5.95
N LEU A 245 9.90 -10.42 5.23
CA LEU A 245 11.33 -10.12 5.37
C LEU A 245 11.84 -9.55 4.04
N VAL A 246 12.27 -8.31 4.05
CA VAL A 246 12.84 -7.65 2.87
C VAL A 246 14.36 -7.78 2.91
N ASP A 247 14.97 -8.52 1.95
CA ASP A 247 16.40 -8.91 1.95
C ASP A 247 16.84 -9.51 3.32
N ARG A 248 16.00 -10.35 3.92
CA ARG A 248 16.23 -10.92 5.26
C ARG A 248 16.46 -9.86 6.34
N GLY A 249 15.83 -8.70 6.22
CA GLY A 249 15.84 -7.62 7.22
C GLY A 249 14.98 -7.91 8.43
N ALA A 250 14.48 -6.86 9.06
CA ALA A 250 13.54 -6.98 10.17
C ALA A 250 12.20 -7.56 9.73
N ASP A 251 11.49 -8.17 10.67
CA ASP A 251 10.11 -8.61 10.48
C ASP A 251 9.19 -7.39 10.36
N VAL A 252 8.43 -7.33 9.26
CA VAL A 252 7.46 -6.27 9.00
C VAL A 252 6.13 -6.86 8.53
N ASP A 253 5.05 -6.12 8.75
CA ASP A 253 3.77 -6.45 8.11
C ASP A 253 3.90 -6.27 6.58
N PRO A 254 3.37 -7.18 5.73
CA PRO A 254 3.45 -7.03 4.28
C PRO A 254 2.97 -5.67 3.76
N SER A 255 1.98 -5.06 4.40
CA SER A 255 1.51 -3.71 4.04
C SER A 255 2.51 -2.59 4.32
N ALA A 256 3.56 -2.85 5.09
CA ALA A 256 4.60 -1.89 5.45
C ALA A 256 5.94 -2.12 4.73
N MET A 257 6.04 -3.10 3.84
CA MET A 257 7.30 -3.46 3.15
C MET A 257 7.93 -2.33 2.33
N ASN A 258 7.13 -1.36 1.86
CA ASN A 258 7.59 -0.38 0.87
C ASN A 258 8.77 0.46 1.37
N ALA A 259 8.77 0.86 2.62
CA ALA A 259 9.88 1.64 3.19
C ALA A 259 11.19 0.85 3.20
N ASP A 260 11.13 -0.41 3.66
CA ASP A 260 12.30 -1.30 3.68
C ASP A 260 12.79 -1.63 2.27
N PHE A 261 11.86 -1.84 1.32
CA PHE A 261 12.19 -2.08 -0.08
C PHE A 261 12.97 -0.91 -0.67
N LEU A 262 12.47 0.32 -0.54
CA LEU A 262 13.12 1.52 -1.08
C LEU A 262 14.50 1.75 -0.43
N ASP A 263 14.63 1.53 0.88
CA ASP A 263 15.93 1.61 1.58
C ASP A 263 16.93 0.56 1.06
N ARG A 264 16.46 -0.68 0.84
CA ARG A 264 17.30 -1.75 0.29
C ARG A 264 17.74 -1.48 -1.14
N LEU A 265 16.91 -0.84 -1.97
CA LEU A 265 17.26 -0.46 -3.33
C LEU A 265 18.46 0.48 -3.40
N LEU A 266 18.67 1.33 -2.38
CA LEU A 266 19.79 2.27 -2.30
C LEU A 266 21.11 1.59 -1.92
N THR A 267 21.06 0.35 -1.43
CA THR A 267 22.25 -0.38 -0.96
C THR A 267 22.90 -1.10 -2.14
N ALA A 268 24.09 -0.66 -2.54
CA ALA A 268 24.84 -1.32 -3.61
C ALA A 268 25.14 -2.78 -3.25
N PRO A 269 24.85 -3.75 -4.13
CA PRO A 269 25.14 -5.15 -3.87
C PRO A 269 26.65 -5.38 -3.87
N ALA A 270 27.13 -6.29 -3.02
CA ALA A 270 28.56 -6.68 -2.97
C ALA A 270 29.02 -7.34 -4.28
N GLY A 271 28.10 -7.95 -5.00
CA GLY A 271 28.31 -8.55 -6.30
C GLY A 271 27.01 -8.72 -7.05
N VAL A 272 27.15 -8.83 -8.36
CA VAL A 272 26.02 -9.04 -9.29
C VAL A 272 26.01 -10.50 -9.73
N LEU A 273 24.82 -11.09 -9.73
CA LEU A 273 24.58 -12.44 -10.21
C LEU A 273 23.93 -12.37 -11.61
N VAL A 274 24.43 -13.19 -12.50
CA VAL A 274 23.77 -13.49 -13.78
C VAL A 274 23.50 -14.98 -13.78
N ASN A 275 22.25 -15.35 -13.94
CA ASN A 275 21.84 -16.75 -13.98
C ASN A 275 21.30 -17.12 -15.38
N GLY A 276 21.29 -18.40 -15.63
CA GLY A 276 20.62 -19.01 -16.77
C GLY A 276 20.08 -20.37 -16.35
N ALA A 277 18.92 -20.72 -16.84
CA ALA A 277 18.28 -21.99 -16.56
C ALA A 277 17.87 -22.66 -17.87
N ASN A 278 18.04 -23.98 -17.94
CA ASN A 278 17.56 -24.81 -19.03
C ASN A 278 16.72 -25.96 -18.45
N TRP A 279 15.45 -25.99 -18.82
CA TRP A 279 14.51 -27.02 -18.40
C TRP A 279 14.29 -28.03 -19.50
N ASP A 280 14.51 -29.32 -19.22
CA ASP A 280 14.13 -30.42 -20.07
C ASP A 280 12.82 -31.07 -19.56
N PRO A 281 11.69 -30.88 -20.24
CA PRO A 281 10.41 -31.40 -19.80
C PRO A 281 10.30 -32.94 -19.88
N VAL A 282 11.19 -33.59 -20.68
CA VAL A 282 11.16 -35.06 -20.85
C VAL A 282 11.91 -35.73 -19.70
N SER A 283 13.12 -35.31 -19.44
CA SER A 283 13.93 -35.83 -18.33
C SER A 283 13.55 -35.21 -16.97
N ARG A 284 12.81 -34.09 -16.99
CA ARG A 284 12.49 -33.25 -15.82
C ARG A 284 13.76 -32.77 -15.08
N VAL A 285 14.80 -32.49 -15.82
CA VAL A 285 16.03 -31.93 -15.30
C VAL A 285 16.05 -30.43 -15.52
N LEU A 286 16.36 -29.68 -14.47
CA LEU A 286 16.62 -28.25 -14.51
C LEU A 286 18.12 -28.01 -14.31
N ASP A 287 18.80 -27.54 -15.37
CA ASP A 287 20.18 -27.09 -15.28
C ASP A 287 20.22 -25.59 -14.98
N VAL A 288 20.83 -25.21 -13.87
CA VAL A 288 21.00 -23.81 -13.47
C VAL A 288 22.48 -23.44 -13.49
N SER A 289 22.81 -22.38 -14.20
CA SER A 289 24.17 -21.81 -14.21
C SER A 289 24.12 -20.39 -13.61
N VAL A 290 25.09 -20.09 -12.75
CA VAL A 290 25.21 -18.77 -12.12
C VAL A 290 26.63 -18.25 -12.27
N LYS A 291 26.76 -17.01 -12.71
CA LYS A 291 28.00 -16.24 -12.71
C LYS A 291 27.91 -15.11 -11.70
N SER A 292 28.80 -15.13 -10.71
CA SER A 292 28.94 -14.03 -9.73
C SER A 292 30.08 -13.12 -10.15
N THR A 293 29.85 -11.81 -10.13
CA THR A 293 30.86 -10.78 -10.37
C THR A 293 30.88 -9.83 -9.18
N PHE A 294 32.00 -9.75 -8.50
CA PHE A 294 32.19 -8.83 -7.37
C PHE A 294 32.90 -7.58 -7.85
N SER A 295 32.44 -6.41 -7.41
CA SER A 295 33.00 -5.10 -7.77
C SER A 295 34.39 -4.88 -7.17
N GLN A 296 34.69 -5.58 -6.07
CA GLN A 296 36.00 -5.55 -5.37
C GLN A 296 36.29 -6.88 -4.71
N ALA A 297 37.51 -7.05 -4.24
CA ALA A 297 37.88 -8.25 -3.47
C ALA A 297 37.03 -8.35 -2.20
N VAL A 298 36.42 -9.50 -1.99
CA VAL A 298 35.59 -9.75 -0.82
C VAL A 298 36.36 -10.54 0.24
N THR A 299 36.23 -10.13 1.49
CA THR A 299 36.86 -10.79 2.64
C THR A 299 35.88 -11.66 3.41
N ASN A 300 34.58 -11.48 3.19
CA ASN A 300 33.53 -12.26 3.82
C ASN A 300 33.26 -13.57 3.07
N SER A 301 32.79 -14.58 3.80
CA SER A 301 32.30 -15.81 3.17
C SER A 301 30.89 -15.59 2.63
N TYR A 302 30.76 -15.52 1.32
CA TYR A 302 29.46 -15.52 0.65
C TYR A 302 29.04 -16.95 0.34
N LYS A 303 27.74 -17.19 0.36
CA LYS A 303 27.15 -18.47 -0.05
C LYS A 303 26.21 -18.18 -1.22
N LEU A 304 26.18 -19.08 -2.18
CA LEU A 304 25.18 -19.08 -3.23
C LEU A 304 24.04 -20.00 -2.82
N ALA A 305 22.81 -19.51 -2.90
CA ALA A 305 21.60 -20.29 -2.75
C ALA A 305 20.78 -20.18 -4.03
N CYS A 306 19.99 -21.19 -4.32
CA CYS A 306 19.01 -21.19 -5.38
C CYS A 306 17.66 -21.60 -4.76
N ALA A 307 16.64 -20.79 -4.96
CA ALA A 307 15.26 -21.12 -4.63
C ALA A 307 14.51 -21.40 -5.94
N LEU A 308 13.80 -22.49 -5.98
CA LEU A 308 12.85 -22.81 -7.05
C LEU A 308 11.46 -22.51 -6.54
N THR A 309 10.74 -21.63 -7.22
CA THR A 309 9.37 -21.25 -6.90
C THR A 309 8.41 -21.89 -7.91
N GLU A 310 7.18 -22.11 -7.50
CA GLU A 310 6.10 -22.62 -8.34
C GLU A 310 4.88 -21.72 -8.16
N ASP A 311 4.34 -21.20 -9.25
CA ASP A 311 3.17 -20.34 -9.26
C ASP A 311 1.91 -21.12 -9.59
N GLY A 312 0.73 -20.60 -9.18
CA GLY A 312 -0.56 -21.16 -9.51
C GLY A 312 -0.80 -22.54 -8.93
N VAL A 313 -0.17 -22.87 -7.80
CA VAL A 313 -0.33 -24.17 -7.14
C VAL A 313 -1.75 -24.35 -6.67
N THR A 314 -2.37 -25.46 -7.11
CA THR A 314 -3.74 -25.82 -6.73
C THR A 314 -3.82 -27.29 -6.33
N GLY A 315 -4.82 -27.63 -5.55
CA GLY A 315 -5.07 -29.01 -5.13
C GLY A 315 -6.53 -29.26 -4.75
N THR A 316 -6.88 -30.51 -4.56
CA THR A 316 -8.24 -30.94 -4.20
C THR A 316 -8.46 -31.16 -2.72
N ASP A 317 -7.38 -31.25 -1.96
CA ASP A 317 -7.45 -31.43 -0.50
C ASP A 317 -7.82 -30.12 0.21
N ALA A 318 -8.49 -30.24 1.34
CA ALA A 318 -8.92 -29.08 2.13
C ALA A 318 -7.75 -28.17 2.57
N GLY A 319 -6.53 -28.71 2.67
CA GLY A 319 -5.33 -27.96 3.00
C GLY A 319 -4.92 -26.90 1.96
N TYR A 320 -5.45 -26.97 0.72
CA TYR A 320 -5.24 -25.94 -0.30
C TYR A 320 -6.26 -24.80 -0.24
N ASN A 321 -7.29 -24.91 0.61
CA ASN A 321 -8.30 -23.88 0.75
C ASN A 321 -7.79 -22.76 1.65
N GLN A 322 -7.72 -21.54 1.12
CA GLN A 322 -7.35 -20.37 1.89
C GLN A 322 -8.46 -20.01 2.88
N SER A 323 -8.10 -19.88 4.16
CA SER A 323 -8.97 -19.28 5.18
C SER A 323 -9.00 -17.76 5.02
N ASN A 324 -10.17 -17.17 5.19
CA ASN A 324 -10.38 -15.72 5.19
C ASN A 324 -10.97 -15.27 6.52
N ALA A 325 -10.59 -14.05 6.96
CA ALA A 325 -11.12 -13.43 8.18
C ALA A 325 -12.55 -12.94 7.99
#